data_de9951489c835afa46afd45fb97c58b8
#
_entry.id   de9951489c835afa46afd45fb97c58b8
#
_cell.length_a   1.000
_cell.length_b   1.000
_cell.length_c   1.000
_cell.angle_alpha   90.00
_cell.angle_beta   90.00
_cell.angle_gamma   90.00
#
_symmetry.space_group_name_H-M   'P 1'
#
loop_
_entity.id
_entity.type
_entity.pdbx_description
1 polymer ?
#
loop_
_entity_poly.entity_id
_entity_poly.type
_entity_poly.pdbx_seq_one_letter_code
_entity_poly.pdbx_strand_id
1 'polypeptide(L)'
;MGWAHASTDRPVAGRYRLVEITHRETNRVSWYADDLRTGRPCLATRVELPADAVEGVRRAPSRILRATENVARLCPDRIADVVDAVGEGGCLWTVTAWIDGTPLDEVLLQHGTFAPARAARVALDLLDVLDAAHPEAVTHGELSPGQLYLRETGPVIVTGYGVAGTTSAPRLTAPSYAAPEQARNEQVGPAADLWALGAILYTMLEGRPPFRDRGRVAATLRGVDRLPLRPPVRCGPLTGVVTGLLRKEPRERPGRPVVRDVLTRVLREAPGGDAEPGEAYAPAGRGRKRKRKGVLVGTPLAVLTVTAAVVAAATGLPDGGDDRAGG
;
A
#
# COMPACT_ATOMS: atom_id res chain seq x y z
N MET A 1 -18.34 15.73 1.93
CA MET A 1 -17.31 16.73 1.65
C MET A 1 -16.49 16.20 0.49
N GLY A 2 -16.58 16.88 -0.66
CA GLY A 2 -15.99 16.42 -1.91
C GLY A 2 -14.46 16.42 -1.83
N TRP A 3 -13.88 15.27 -2.10
CA TRP A 3 -12.44 15.11 -2.28
C TRP A 3 -12.11 15.62 -3.69
N ALA A 4 -11.45 16.77 -3.75
CA ALA A 4 -10.94 17.30 -5.00
C ALA A 4 -10.07 16.24 -5.67
N HIS A 5 -10.34 15.97 -6.95
CA HIS A 5 -9.39 15.37 -7.86
C HIS A 5 -8.16 16.29 -7.88
N ALA A 6 -7.15 15.98 -7.09
CA ALA A 6 -5.86 16.59 -7.26
C ALA A 6 -5.20 15.91 -8.47
N SER A 7 -5.66 16.28 -9.66
CA SER A 7 -4.83 16.29 -10.85
C SER A 7 -3.78 17.36 -10.56
N THR A 8 -2.64 16.95 -9.98
CA THR A 8 -1.50 17.84 -9.90
C THR A 8 -0.94 17.91 -11.31
N ASP A 9 -1.26 18.98 -12.04
CA ASP A 9 -0.69 19.26 -13.36
C ASP A 9 0.85 19.31 -13.33
N ARG A 10 1.41 19.39 -12.12
CA ARG A 10 2.86 19.41 -11.91
C ARG A 10 3.36 18.04 -11.44
N PRO A 11 4.32 17.43 -12.15
CA PRO A 11 4.95 16.18 -11.72
C PRO A 11 5.64 16.34 -10.36
N VAL A 12 5.54 15.32 -9.50
CA VAL A 12 6.28 15.25 -8.23
C VAL A 12 7.78 15.30 -8.54
N ALA A 13 8.51 16.17 -7.83
CA ALA A 13 9.94 16.47 -8.07
C ALA A 13 10.25 16.84 -9.53
N GLY A 14 9.28 17.38 -10.30
CA GLY A 14 9.44 17.67 -11.72
C GLY A 14 9.65 16.43 -12.60
N ARG A 15 9.49 15.20 -12.07
CA ARG A 15 9.84 13.94 -12.75
C ARG A 15 8.71 12.92 -12.79
N TYR A 16 7.93 12.78 -11.74
CA TYR A 16 6.96 11.69 -11.62
C TYR A 16 5.54 12.21 -11.86
N ARG A 17 4.95 11.85 -13.01
CA ARG A 17 3.59 12.22 -13.36
C ARG A 17 2.60 11.25 -12.73
N LEU A 18 1.79 11.74 -11.81
CA LEU A 18 0.73 10.95 -11.16
C LEU A 18 -0.40 10.70 -12.17
N VAL A 19 -0.83 9.45 -12.31
CA VAL A 19 -1.85 9.04 -13.29
C VAL A 19 -3.15 8.63 -12.59
N GLU A 20 -3.08 7.64 -11.72
CA GLU A 20 -4.25 7.06 -11.05
C GLU A 20 -3.90 6.68 -9.62
N ILE A 21 -4.83 6.92 -8.68
CA ILE A 21 -4.69 6.42 -7.31
C ILE A 21 -4.90 4.92 -7.33
N THR A 22 -3.91 4.19 -6.84
CA THR A 22 -3.96 2.73 -6.73
C THR A 22 -4.37 2.28 -5.35
N HIS A 23 -4.03 3.05 -4.30
CA HIS A 23 -4.27 2.64 -2.94
C HIS A 23 -4.39 3.83 -1.97
N ARG A 24 -5.23 3.69 -0.92
CA ARG A 24 -5.38 4.68 0.16
C ARG A 24 -5.45 4.01 1.52
N GLU A 25 -4.66 4.52 2.45
CA GLU A 25 -4.75 4.24 3.89
C GLU A 25 -4.80 5.55 4.68
N THR A 26 -4.93 5.44 5.99
CA THR A 26 -4.80 6.61 6.88
C THR A 26 -3.42 7.24 6.71
N ASN A 27 -3.40 8.51 6.27
CA ASN A 27 -2.20 9.30 6.02
C ASN A 27 -1.22 8.71 4.99
N ARG A 28 -1.68 7.81 4.11
CA ARG A 28 -0.87 7.28 3.00
C ARG A 28 -1.72 7.13 1.74
N VAL A 29 -1.23 7.65 0.63
CA VAL A 29 -1.87 7.51 -0.67
C VAL A 29 -0.81 7.07 -1.68
N SER A 30 -1.14 6.10 -2.52
CA SER A 30 -0.27 5.58 -3.57
C SER A 30 -0.91 5.78 -4.94
N TRP A 31 -0.08 6.11 -5.92
CA TRP A 31 -0.48 6.33 -7.30
C TRP A 31 0.32 5.43 -8.24
N TYR A 32 -0.33 4.95 -9.27
CA TYR A 32 0.36 4.62 -10.50
C TYR A 32 0.91 5.93 -11.07
N ALA A 33 2.18 5.94 -11.43
CA ALA A 33 2.85 7.12 -11.97
C ALA A 33 3.79 6.74 -13.11
N ASP A 34 4.09 7.71 -13.96
CA ASP A 34 5.09 7.58 -15.02
C ASP A 34 6.34 8.36 -14.63
N ASP A 35 7.50 7.72 -14.67
CA ASP A 35 8.79 8.41 -14.60
C ASP A 35 9.08 9.07 -15.96
N LEU A 36 8.95 10.39 -16.04
CA LEU A 36 9.13 11.16 -17.27
C LEU A 36 10.56 11.08 -17.83
N ARG A 37 11.54 10.71 -17.01
CA ARG A 37 12.94 10.58 -17.44
C ARG A 37 13.21 9.24 -18.10
N THR A 38 12.62 8.17 -17.62
CA THR A 38 12.89 6.80 -18.12
C THR A 38 11.75 6.22 -18.94
N GLY A 39 10.56 6.82 -18.91
CA GLY A 39 9.34 6.29 -19.53
C GLY A 39 8.79 5.04 -18.84
N ARG A 40 9.33 4.66 -17.66
CA ARG A 40 8.91 3.44 -16.96
C ARG A 40 7.78 3.73 -15.96
N PRO A 41 6.86 2.77 -15.78
CA PRO A 41 5.85 2.86 -14.74
C PRO A 41 6.50 2.73 -13.36
N CYS A 42 5.94 3.45 -12.39
CA CYS A 42 6.35 3.40 -11.00
C CYS A 42 5.15 3.55 -10.06
N LEU A 43 5.36 3.27 -8.79
CA LEU A 43 4.42 3.51 -7.72
C LEU A 43 4.92 4.71 -6.90
N ALA A 44 4.21 5.82 -6.93
CA ALA A 44 4.51 7.00 -6.11
C ALA A 44 3.62 7.00 -4.87
N THR A 45 4.22 7.00 -3.69
CA THR A 45 3.50 6.97 -2.41
C THR A 45 3.77 8.24 -1.63
N ARG A 46 2.69 8.92 -1.23
CA ARG A 46 2.70 10.14 -0.40
C ARG A 46 2.33 9.84 1.03
N VAL A 47 3.10 10.38 1.96
CA VAL A 47 2.79 10.44 3.39
C VAL A 47 2.84 11.91 3.83
N GLU A 48 1.77 12.41 4.45
CA GLU A 48 1.76 13.75 5.02
C GLU A 48 2.57 13.77 6.31
N LEU A 49 3.42 14.77 6.45
CA LEU A 49 4.23 14.93 7.65
C LEU A 49 3.61 15.99 8.58
N PRO A 50 3.78 15.85 9.91
CA PRO A 50 3.37 16.89 10.86
C PRO A 50 4.02 18.24 10.51
N ALA A 51 3.31 19.34 10.78
CA ALA A 51 3.75 20.68 10.42
C ALA A 51 5.09 21.10 11.06
N ASP A 52 5.46 20.48 12.19
CA ASP A 52 6.72 20.68 12.93
C ASP A 52 7.87 19.81 12.43
N ALA A 53 7.64 18.95 11.42
CA ALA A 53 8.61 17.98 10.92
C ALA A 53 9.54 18.51 9.81
N VAL A 54 9.85 19.81 9.77
CA VAL A 54 10.66 20.45 8.71
C VAL A 54 12.02 19.77 8.52
N GLU A 55 12.70 19.43 9.61
CA GLU A 55 14.00 18.75 9.53
C GLU A 55 13.86 17.28 9.09
N GLY A 56 12.78 16.63 9.49
CA GLY A 56 12.43 15.28 9.02
C GLY A 56 12.28 15.21 7.52
N VAL A 57 11.57 16.19 6.92
CA VAL A 57 11.39 16.29 5.45
C VAL A 57 12.73 16.31 4.71
N ARG A 58 13.73 17.00 5.24
CA ARG A 58 15.05 17.13 4.60
C ARG A 58 15.91 15.86 4.70
N ARG A 59 15.83 15.13 5.81
CA ARG A 59 16.66 13.93 6.09
C ARG A 59 16.00 12.61 5.69
N ALA A 60 14.68 12.57 5.63
CA ALA A 60 13.91 11.38 5.34
C ALA A 60 14.31 10.69 4.02
N PRO A 61 14.50 11.40 2.88
CA PRO A 61 14.84 10.76 1.61
C PRO A 61 16.09 9.89 1.70
N SER A 62 17.20 10.44 2.20
CA SER A 62 18.47 9.71 2.32
C SER A 62 18.39 8.53 3.29
N ARG A 63 17.55 8.65 4.33
CA ARG A 63 17.32 7.57 5.29
C ARG A 63 16.54 6.42 4.66
N ILE A 64 15.46 6.73 3.92
CA ILE A 64 14.65 5.73 3.24
C ILE A 64 15.48 4.94 2.23
N LEU A 65 16.21 5.65 1.36
CA LEU A 65 17.05 5.01 0.34
C LEU A 65 18.07 4.07 0.99
N ARG A 66 18.79 4.52 2.04
CA ARG A 66 19.75 3.67 2.75
C ARG A 66 19.10 2.48 3.46
N ALA A 67 18.00 2.70 4.17
CA ALA A 67 17.32 1.62 4.89
C ALA A 67 16.81 0.55 3.93
N THR A 68 16.15 0.97 2.83
CA THR A 68 15.63 0.05 1.82
C THR A 68 16.74 -0.71 1.12
N GLU A 69 17.82 -0.03 0.69
CA GLU A 69 18.98 -0.67 0.05
C GLU A 69 19.65 -1.71 0.96
N ASN A 70 19.79 -1.40 2.26
CA ASN A 70 20.38 -2.34 3.21
C ASN A 70 19.53 -3.62 3.31
N VAL A 71 18.22 -3.49 3.48
CA VAL A 71 17.35 -4.67 3.61
C VAL A 71 17.19 -5.41 2.28
N ALA A 72 17.13 -4.71 1.14
CA ALA A 72 17.07 -5.34 -0.18
C ALA A 72 18.30 -6.20 -0.51
N ARG A 73 19.48 -5.83 -0.02
CA ARG A 73 20.70 -6.67 -0.15
C ARG A 73 20.61 -7.97 0.65
N LEU A 74 19.93 -7.94 1.79
CA LEU A 74 19.76 -9.11 2.67
C LEU A 74 18.61 -10.02 2.22
N CYS A 75 17.57 -9.41 1.63
CA CYS A 75 16.37 -10.10 1.16
C CYS A 75 16.06 -9.69 -0.28
N PRO A 76 16.83 -10.10 -1.27
CA PRO A 76 16.53 -9.81 -2.68
C PRO A 76 15.13 -10.32 -3.04
N ASP A 77 14.45 -9.64 -3.94
CA ASP A 77 13.10 -9.94 -4.43
C ASP A 77 11.95 -9.91 -3.38
N ARG A 78 12.25 -9.49 -2.14
CA ARG A 78 11.24 -9.36 -1.08
C ARG A 78 11.00 -7.91 -0.64
N ILE A 79 11.81 -6.99 -1.10
CA ILE A 79 11.72 -5.56 -0.80
C ILE A 79 11.44 -4.80 -2.08
N ALA A 80 10.54 -3.83 -2.01
CA ALA A 80 10.27 -2.96 -3.16
C ALA A 80 11.52 -2.15 -3.53
N ASP A 81 11.84 -2.12 -4.81
CA ASP A 81 12.96 -1.33 -5.34
C ASP A 81 12.60 0.16 -5.28
N VAL A 82 13.20 0.90 -4.34
CA VAL A 82 12.99 2.34 -4.17
C VAL A 82 13.88 3.09 -5.14
N VAL A 83 13.24 3.68 -6.15
CA VAL A 83 13.91 4.46 -7.22
C VAL A 83 14.25 5.87 -6.76
N ASP A 84 13.41 6.45 -5.88
CA ASP A 84 13.58 7.81 -5.39
C ASP A 84 12.82 8.06 -4.09
N ALA A 85 13.24 9.07 -3.34
CA ALA A 85 12.53 9.59 -2.19
C ALA A 85 12.68 11.11 -2.14
N VAL A 86 11.57 11.85 -1.95
CA VAL A 86 11.55 13.31 -2.04
C VAL A 86 10.68 13.92 -0.94
N GLY A 87 11.17 15.01 -0.33
CA GLY A 87 10.35 15.85 0.54
C GLY A 87 9.82 17.04 -0.25
N GLU A 88 8.52 17.12 -0.48
CA GLU A 88 7.88 18.20 -1.24
C GLU A 88 6.51 18.54 -0.66
N GLY A 89 6.22 19.83 -0.51
CA GLY A 89 4.89 20.32 -0.10
C GLY A 89 4.42 19.82 1.28
N GLY A 90 5.33 19.67 2.26
CA GLY A 90 5.00 19.14 3.57
C GLY A 90 4.73 17.62 3.59
N CYS A 91 4.99 16.96 2.47
CA CYS A 91 4.80 15.52 2.30
C CYS A 91 6.15 14.83 2.04
N LEU A 92 6.19 13.59 2.43
CA LEU A 92 7.24 12.66 2.05
C LEU A 92 6.72 11.80 0.91
N TRP A 93 7.45 11.79 -0.20
CA TRP A 93 7.19 10.95 -1.35
C TRP A 93 8.24 9.85 -1.44
N THR A 94 7.80 8.63 -1.62
CA THR A 94 8.64 7.49 -1.98
C THR A 94 8.20 6.96 -3.33
N VAL A 95 9.15 6.75 -4.22
CA VAL A 95 8.88 6.21 -5.56
C VAL A 95 9.58 4.85 -5.66
N THR A 96 8.79 3.81 -5.91
CA THR A 96 9.31 2.46 -6.16
C THR A 96 9.10 2.08 -7.62
N ALA A 97 9.92 1.17 -8.12
CA ALA A 97 9.60 0.47 -9.36
C ALA A 97 8.19 -0.11 -9.27
N TRP A 98 7.52 -0.28 -10.42
CA TRP A 98 6.19 -0.87 -10.43
C TRP A 98 6.23 -2.28 -9.81
N ILE A 99 5.33 -2.54 -8.87
CA ILE A 99 5.19 -3.84 -8.20
C ILE A 99 4.04 -4.59 -8.89
N ASP A 100 4.37 -5.74 -9.49
CA ASP A 100 3.36 -6.65 -10.05
C ASP A 100 2.76 -7.50 -8.94
N GLY A 101 1.81 -6.91 -8.24
CA GLY A 101 1.16 -7.50 -7.07
C GLY A 101 0.02 -6.62 -6.56
N THR A 102 -0.78 -7.16 -5.64
CA THR A 102 -1.92 -6.46 -5.03
C THR A 102 -1.64 -6.27 -3.53
N PRO A 103 -1.85 -5.07 -2.96
CA PRO A 103 -1.76 -4.85 -1.53
C PRO A 103 -2.66 -5.81 -0.74
N LEU A 104 -2.18 -6.34 0.38
CA LEU A 104 -2.89 -7.35 1.17
C LEU A 104 -4.26 -6.86 1.65
N ASP A 105 -4.40 -5.60 2.02
CA ASP A 105 -5.69 -5.04 2.43
C ASP A 105 -6.70 -4.97 1.26
N GLU A 106 -6.26 -4.69 0.04
CA GLU A 106 -7.10 -4.77 -1.15
C GLU A 106 -7.51 -6.23 -1.42
N VAL A 107 -6.59 -7.19 -1.28
CA VAL A 107 -6.90 -8.62 -1.39
C VAL A 107 -7.94 -9.03 -0.37
N LEU A 108 -7.81 -8.57 0.89
CA LEU A 108 -8.78 -8.85 1.95
C LEU A 108 -10.14 -8.20 1.69
N LEU A 109 -10.15 -7.00 1.13
CA LEU A 109 -11.38 -6.32 0.76
C LEU A 109 -12.14 -7.06 -0.37
N GLN A 110 -11.41 -7.59 -1.35
CA GLN A 110 -11.97 -8.27 -2.51
C GLN A 110 -12.38 -9.72 -2.25
N HIS A 111 -11.61 -10.43 -1.42
CA HIS A 111 -11.73 -11.89 -1.24
C HIS A 111 -12.08 -12.32 0.19
N GLY A 112 -12.17 -11.37 1.13
CA GLY A 112 -12.48 -11.65 2.53
C GLY A 112 -11.28 -12.22 3.31
N THR A 113 -11.59 -12.95 4.39
CA THR A 113 -10.59 -13.50 5.32
C THR A 113 -9.86 -14.70 4.74
N PHE A 114 -8.64 -14.92 5.23
CA PHE A 114 -7.81 -16.04 4.82
C PHE A 114 -8.03 -17.27 5.72
N ALA A 115 -7.85 -18.46 5.15
CA ALA A 115 -7.66 -19.67 5.92
C ALA A 115 -6.33 -19.59 6.71
N PRO A 116 -6.21 -20.27 7.86
CA PRO A 116 -5.01 -20.22 8.70
C PRO A 116 -3.71 -20.57 7.97
N ALA A 117 -3.72 -21.54 7.07
CA ALA A 117 -2.54 -21.92 6.29
C ALA A 117 -2.08 -20.79 5.35
N ARG A 118 -3.02 -20.14 4.64
CA ARG A 118 -2.70 -18.99 3.77
C ARG A 118 -2.15 -17.82 4.59
N ALA A 119 -2.76 -17.50 5.73
CA ALA A 119 -2.28 -16.46 6.63
C ALA A 119 -0.88 -16.77 7.17
N ALA A 120 -0.62 -18.03 7.54
CA ALA A 120 0.68 -18.48 8.01
C ALA A 120 1.77 -18.34 6.95
N ARG A 121 1.48 -18.61 5.67
CA ARG A 121 2.43 -18.44 4.57
C ARG A 121 2.82 -16.97 4.39
N VAL A 122 1.83 -16.06 4.31
CA VAL A 122 2.09 -14.61 4.23
C VAL A 122 2.92 -14.14 5.42
N ALA A 123 2.59 -14.62 6.61
CA ALA A 123 3.31 -14.26 7.83
C ALA A 123 4.75 -14.79 7.85
N LEU A 124 5.02 -15.98 7.30
CA LEU A 124 6.38 -16.51 7.16
C LEU A 124 7.20 -15.67 6.17
N ASP A 125 6.64 -15.30 5.03
CA ASP A 125 7.33 -14.43 4.08
C ASP A 125 7.71 -13.08 4.70
N LEU A 126 6.81 -12.48 5.49
CA LEU A 126 7.11 -11.27 6.23
C LEU A 126 8.16 -11.51 7.32
N LEU A 127 8.07 -12.63 8.04
CA LEU A 127 9.03 -12.98 9.09
C LEU A 127 10.43 -13.18 8.55
N ASP A 128 10.58 -13.73 7.33
CA ASP A 128 11.88 -13.87 6.67
C ASP A 128 12.56 -12.50 6.47
N VAL A 129 11.78 -11.49 6.07
CA VAL A 129 12.27 -10.11 5.92
C VAL A 129 12.68 -9.52 7.27
N LEU A 130 11.88 -9.74 8.33
CA LEU A 130 12.18 -9.27 9.68
C LEU A 130 13.42 -9.98 10.28
N ASP A 131 13.59 -11.27 9.98
CA ASP A 131 14.76 -12.04 10.42
C ASP A 131 16.06 -11.53 9.81
N ALA A 132 16.02 -11.02 8.58
CA ALA A 132 17.16 -10.40 7.95
C ALA A 132 17.42 -8.95 8.41
N ALA A 133 16.36 -8.16 8.62
CA ALA A 133 16.49 -6.73 8.95
C ALA A 133 16.87 -6.47 10.41
N HIS A 134 16.28 -7.21 11.36
CA HIS A 134 16.45 -6.94 12.79
C HIS A 134 17.88 -7.13 13.34
N PRO A 135 18.67 -8.14 12.90
CA PRO A 135 20.08 -8.24 13.31
C PRO A 135 20.93 -7.05 12.90
N GLU A 136 20.56 -6.39 11.79
CA GLU A 136 21.21 -5.17 11.29
C GLU A 136 20.68 -3.89 11.95
N ALA A 137 19.95 -4.02 13.05
CA ALA A 137 19.30 -2.92 13.77
C ALA A 137 18.32 -2.10 12.90
N VAL A 138 17.79 -2.69 11.83
CA VAL A 138 16.79 -2.07 10.97
C VAL A 138 15.39 -2.55 11.38
N THR A 139 14.58 -1.65 11.89
CA THR A 139 13.16 -1.87 12.23
C THR A 139 12.30 -1.23 11.15
N HIS A 140 11.23 -1.88 10.73
CA HIS A 140 10.30 -1.30 9.78
C HIS A 140 9.47 -0.19 10.44
N GLY A 141 8.84 -0.47 11.57
CA GLY A 141 8.12 0.47 12.44
C GLY A 141 6.79 0.99 11.92
N GLU A 142 6.45 0.77 10.64
CA GLU A 142 5.22 1.26 10.00
C GLU A 142 4.42 0.14 9.28
N LEU A 143 4.69 -1.14 9.60
CA LEU A 143 4.04 -2.27 8.93
C LEU A 143 2.50 -2.21 9.03
N SER A 144 1.86 -2.45 7.89
CA SER A 144 0.40 -2.59 7.73
C SER A 144 0.09 -3.48 6.52
N PRO A 145 -1.13 -3.99 6.36
CA PRO A 145 -1.49 -4.80 5.19
C PRO A 145 -1.25 -4.10 3.84
N GLY A 146 -1.47 -2.79 3.75
CA GLY A 146 -1.26 -2.05 2.51
C GLY A 146 0.22 -1.87 2.12
N GLN A 147 1.16 -2.35 2.92
CA GLN A 147 2.60 -2.36 2.60
C GLN A 147 3.11 -3.75 2.21
N LEU A 148 2.24 -4.74 2.20
CA LEU A 148 2.53 -6.11 1.79
C LEU A 148 1.87 -6.39 0.45
N TYR A 149 2.66 -6.53 -0.60
CA TYR A 149 2.15 -6.82 -1.93
C TYR A 149 2.20 -8.32 -2.19
N LEU A 150 1.03 -8.91 -2.42
CA LEU A 150 0.88 -10.30 -2.79
C LEU A 150 0.97 -10.42 -4.31
N ARG A 151 1.86 -11.28 -4.79
CA ARG A 151 2.03 -11.59 -6.21
C ARG A 151 1.29 -12.88 -6.58
N GLU A 152 1.00 -13.09 -7.87
CA GLU A 152 0.46 -14.38 -8.35
C GLU A 152 1.44 -15.53 -8.05
N THR A 153 2.74 -15.27 -8.19
CA THR A 153 3.82 -16.20 -7.89
C THR A 153 4.94 -15.51 -7.13
N GLY A 154 5.62 -16.25 -6.26
CA GLY A 154 6.76 -15.75 -5.49
C GLY A 154 6.39 -15.21 -4.11
N PRO A 155 7.38 -14.70 -3.35
CA PRO A 155 7.18 -14.21 -2.00
C PRO A 155 6.47 -12.87 -1.97
N VAL A 156 5.99 -12.48 -0.78
CA VAL A 156 5.47 -11.15 -0.50
C VAL A 156 6.55 -10.09 -0.70
N ILE A 157 6.18 -8.97 -1.34
CA ILE A 157 7.01 -7.77 -1.41
C ILE A 157 6.63 -6.81 -0.29
N VAL A 158 7.62 -6.36 0.47
CA VAL A 158 7.45 -5.38 1.55
C VAL A 158 7.88 -4.00 1.07
N THR A 159 7.06 -2.97 1.35
CA THR A 159 7.35 -1.56 1.05
C THR A 159 7.47 -0.74 2.33
N GLY A 160 8.00 0.48 2.26
CA GLY A 160 7.90 1.46 3.34
C GLY A 160 9.01 1.42 4.38
N TYR A 161 10.11 0.72 4.15
CA TYR A 161 11.30 0.81 5.02
C TYR A 161 11.85 2.24 5.10
N GLY A 162 12.32 2.62 6.28
CA GLY A 162 12.94 3.92 6.54
C GLY A 162 11.96 5.08 6.78
N VAL A 163 10.65 4.87 6.64
CA VAL A 163 9.62 5.90 6.94
C VAL A 163 9.51 6.13 8.44
N ALA A 164 9.55 5.09 9.26
CA ALA A 164 9.53 5.21 10.71
C ALA A 164 10.70 6.05 11.23
N GLY A 165 10.43 6.92 12.21
CA GLY A 165 11.43 7.79 12.82
C GLY A 165 11.96 8.89 11.89
N THR A 166 11.29 9.18 10.78
CA THR A 166 11.58 10.38 9.97
C THR A 166 11.10 11.66 10.66
N THR A 167 10.21 11.53 11.63
CA THR A 167 9.67 12.61 12.45
C THR A 167 9.61 12.18 13.91
N SER A 168 9.27 13.10 14.80
CA SER A 168 8.93 12.83 16.20
C SER A 168 7.58 12.16 16.40
N ALA A 169 6.76 12.07 15.34
CA ALA A 169 5.46 11.41 15.42
C ALA A 169 5.64 9.90 15.69
N PRO A 170 4.87 9.34 16.64
CA PRO A 170 5.04 7.94 17.06
C PRO A 170 4.73 6.95 15.95
N ARG A 171 3.84 7.32 15.03
CA ARG A 171 3.49 6.59 13.83
C ARG A 171 2.86 7.52 12.81
N LEU A 172 3.26 7.40 11.55
CA LEU A 172 2.78 8.25 10.47
C LEU A 172 1.58 7.64 9.73
N THR A 173 1.56 6.32 9.57
CA THR A 173 0.54 5.62 8.77
C THR A 173 -0.15 4.53 9.56
N ALA A 174 -1.35 4.12 9.13
CA ALA A 174 -2.10 2.96 9.62
C ALA A 174 -2.05 2.76 11.16
N PRO A 175 -2.56 3.72 11.97
CA PRO A 175 -2.40 3.71 13.44
C PRO A 175 -3.02 2.50 14.14
N SER A 176 -3.94 1.77 13.48
CA SER A 176 -4.54 0.53 13.99
C SER A 176 -3.54 -0.64 14.12
N TYR A 177 -2.39 -0.53 13.48
CA TYR A 177 -1.30 -1.52 13.50
C TYR A 177 -0.12 -1.08 14.38
N ALA A 178 -0.19 0.11 14.97
CA ALA A 178 0.82 0.62 15.89
C ALA A 178 0.94 -0.27 17.12
N ALA A 179 2.16 -0.44 17.61
CA ALA A 179 2.41 -1.08 18.89
C ALA A 179 2.10 -0.14 20.08
N PRO A 180 1.76 -0.65 21.28
CA PRO A 180 1.51 0.17 22.46
C PRO A 180 2.68 1.09 22.83
N GLU A 181 3.92 0.63 22.70
CA GLU A 181 5.12 1.45 22.91
C GLU A 181 5.21 2.61 21.91
N GLN A 182 4.76 2.43 20.66
CA GLN A 182 4.63 3.54 19.71
C GLN A 182 3.54 4.52 20.16
N ALA A 183 2.39 4.00 20.64
CA ALA A 183 1.30 4.85 21.12
C ALA A 183 1.70 5.68 22.35
N ARG A 184 2.63 5.20 23.17
CA ARG A 184 3.20 5.90 24.34
C ARG A 184 4.42 6.76 24.00
N ASN A 185 4.83 6.80 22.72
CA ASN A 185 6.03 7.50 22.26
C ASN A 185 7.32 7.01 22.95
N GLU A 186 7.37 5.70 23.22
CA GLU A 186 8.54 5.02 23.76
C GLU A 186 9.51 4.60 22.64
N GLN A 187 10.66 4.05 23.03
CA GLN A 187 11.64 3.55 22.06
C GLN A 187 11.06 2.40 21.23
N VAL A 188 11.07 2.58 19.93
CA VAL A 188 10.57 1.59 18.95
C VAL A 188 11.71 0.67 18.52
N GLY A 189 11.50 -0.62 18.59
CA GLY A 189 12.47 -1.64 18.20
C GLY A 189 11.80 -2.84 17.52
N PRO A 190 12.53 -3.93 17.32
CA PRO A 190 12.05 -5.15 16.65
C PRO A 190 10.72 -5.71 17.20
N ALA A 191 10.45 -5.52 18.48
CA ALA A 191 9.20 -5.96 19.11
C ALA A 191 7.95 -5.23 18.54
N ALA A 192 8.10 -4.00 18.05
CA ALA A 192 7.01 -3.29 17.40
C ALA A 192 6.61 -3.92 16.06
N ASP A 193 7.58 -4.41 15.30
CA ASP A 193 7.31 -5.15 14.05
C ASP A 193 6.64 -6.50 14.33
N LEU A 194 6.99 -7.17 15.42
CA LEU A 194 6.33 -8.41 15.85
C LEU A 194 4.87 -8.15 16.28
N TRP A 195 4.60 -7.04 16.93
CA TRP A 195 3.22 -6.62 17.19
C TRP A 195 2.47 -6.38 15.88
N ALA A 196 3.06 -5.66 14.93
CA ALA A 196 2.44 -5.39 13.64
C ALA A 196 2.18 -6.68 12.85
N LEU A 197 3.10 -7.67 12.88
CA LEU A 197 2.90 -9.01 12.33
C LEU A 197 1.68 -9.69 12.98
N GLY A 198 1.53 -9.61 14.32
CA GLY A 198 0.37 -10.12 15.04
C GLY A 198 -0.93 -9.42 14.62
N ALA A 199 -0.90 -8.10 14.43
CA ALA A 199 -2.05 -7.32 14.00
C ALA A 199 -2.45 -7.62 12.54
N ILE A 200 -1.47 -7.88 11.67
CA ILE A 200 -1.69 -8.29 10.28
C ILE A 200 -2.29 -9.71 10.24
N LEU A 201 -1.74 -10.65 11.01
CA LEU A 201 -2.32 -12.00 11.16
C LEU A 201 -3.77 -11.94 11.64
N TYR A 202 -4.01 -11.17 12.70
CA TYR A 202 -5.37 -10.95 13.19
C TYR A 202 -6.29 -10.42 12.09
N THR A 203 -5.83 -9.45 11.30
CA THR A 203 -6.62 -8.85 10.22
C THR A 203 -6.91 -9.85 9.11
N MET A 204 -5.93 -10.66 8.70
CA MET A 204 -6.12 -11.71 7.69
C MET A 204 -7.18 -12.73 8.11
N LEU A 205 -7.23 -13.08 9.39
CA LEU A 205 -8.10 -14.12 9.92
C LEU A 205 -9.47 -13.61 10.34
N GLU A 206 -9.55 -12.41 10.93
CA GLU A 206 -10.78 -11.82 11.46
C GLU A 206 -11.47 -10.83 10.50
N GLY A 207 -10.78 -10.40 9.41
CA GLY A 207 -11.28 -9.44 8.43
C GLY A 207 -11.27 -7.98 8.90
N ARG A 208 -10.63 -7.68 10.02
CA ARG A 208 -10.56 -6.35 10.62
C ARG A 208 -9.35 -6.22 11.53
N PRO A 209 -8.79 -5.03 11.73
CA PRO A 209 -7.68 -4.84 12.65
C PRO A 209 -8.09 -5.10 14.10
N PRO A 210 -7.14 -5.51 14.97
CA PRO A 210 -7.41 -5.79 16.38
C PRO A 210 -7.93 -4.56 17.13
N PHE A 211 -7.49 -3.36 16.73
CA PHE A 211 -7.94 -2.07 17.26
C PHE A 211 -8.51 -1.23 16.12
N ARG A 212 -9.76 -0.79 16.28
CA ARG A 212 -10.47 -0.04 15.25
C ARG A 212 -9.84 1.33 15.02
N ASP A 213 -9.69 1.72 13.76
CA ASP A 213 -9.40 3.11 13.40
C ASP A 213 -10.58 4.01 13.82
N ARG A 214 -10.25 5.11 14.52
CA ARG A 214 -11.20 6.09 15.06
C ARG A 214 -11.22 7.39 14.24
N GLY A 215 -10.60 7.39 13.06
CA GLY A 215 -10.53 8.54 12.17
C GLY A 215 -9.57 9.64 12.62
N ARG A 216 -8.98 9.52 13.82
CA ARG A 216 -7.93 10.42 14.33
C ARG A 216 -6.80 9.58 14.90
N VAL A 217 -5.58 9.82 14.44
CA VAL A 217 -4.38 9.07 14.85
C VAL A 217 -4.29 8.95 16.38
N ALA A 218 -4.32 10.08 17.10
CA ALA A 218 -4.23 10.09 18.57
C ALA A 218 -5.36 9.31 19.28
N ALA A 219 -6.58 9.26 18.71
CA ALA A 219 -7.68 8.51 19.29
C ALA A 219 -7.52 7.00 19.04
N THR A 220 -7.01 6.61 17.88
CA THR A 220 -6.69 5.23 17.54
C THR A 220 -5.55 4.71 18.40
N LEU A 221 -4.45 5.47 18.53
CA LEU A 221 -3.30 5.11 19.36
C LEU A 221 -3.70 4.95 20.85
N ARG A 222 -4.53 5.85 21.41
CA ARG A 222 -5.09 5.66 22.76
C ARG A 222 -5.90 4.36 22.88
N GLY A 223 -6.61 3.97 21.83
CA GLY A 223 -7.32 2.69 21.79
C GLY A 223 -6.37 1.50 21.80
N VAL A 224 -5.30 1.57 21.01
CA VAL A 224 -4.24 0.55 20.98
C VAL A 224 -3.59 0.38 22.35
N ASP A 225 -3.28 1.48 23.03
CA ASP A 225 -2.63 1.44 24.34
C ASP A 225 -3.54 0.89 25.44
N ARG A 226 -4.79 1.40 25.54
CA ARG A 226 -5.64 1.21 26.73
C ARG A 226 -6.69 0.12 26.62
N LEU A 227 -7.16 -0.19 25.41
CA LEU A 227 -8.23 -1.17 25.27
C LEU A 227 -7.68 -2.60 25.28
N PRO A 228 -8.41 -3.55 25.88
CA PRO A 228 -8.07 -4.96 25.78
C PRO A 228 -8.17 -5.44 24.32
N LEU A 229 -7.37 -6.45 23.98
CA LEU A 229 -7.51 -7.15 22.73
C LEU A 229 -8.89 -7.83 22.68
N ARG A 230 -9.63 -7.60 21.60
CA ARG A 230 -10.84 -8.37 21.35
C ARG A 230 -10.45 -9.82 21.03
N PRO A 231 -11.01 -10.83 21.74
CA PRO A 231 -10.67 -12.21 21.51
C PRO A 231 -10.85 -12.60 20.03
N PRO A 232 -9.86 -13.25 19.41
CA PRO A 232 -9.99 -13.76 18.06
C PRO A 232 -10.92 -14.98 18.05
N VAL A 233 -11.76 -15.08 17.01
CA VAL A 233 -12.75 -16.16 16.85
C VAL A 233 -12.37 -17.12 15.72
N ARG A 234 -11.72 -16.59 14.69
CA ARG A 234 -11.39 -17.32 13.46
C ARG A 234 -9.92 -17.72 13.34
N CYS A 235 -9.09 -17.39 14.31
CA CYS A 235 -7.66 -17.65 14.25
C CYS A 235 -7.30 -19.16 14.31
N GLY A 236 -8.19 -20.03 14.78
CA GLY A 236 -7.95 -21.48 14.83
C GLY A 236 -6.61 -21.84 15.47
N PRO A 237 -5.73 -22.62 14.80
CA PRO A 237 -4.43 -23.03 15.33
C PRO A 237 -3.46 -21.85 15.54
N LEU A 238 -3.72 -20.67 14.93
CA LEU A 238 -2.92 -19.47 15.09
C LEU A 238 -3.32 -18.59 16.29
N THR A 239 -4.38 -18.96 17.05
CA THR A 239 -4.89 -18.16 18.17
C THR A 239 -3.79 -17.83 19.19
N GLY A 240 -3.00 -18.83 19.59
CA GLY A 240 -1.94 -18.65 20.60
C GLY A 240 -0.85 -17.69 20.16
N VAL A 241 -0.36 -17.79 18.92
CA VAL A 241 0.69 -16.89 18.40
C VAL A 241 0.15 -15.49 18.17
N VAL A 242 -1.07 -15.34 17.66
CA VAL A 242 -1.70 -14.01 17.43
C VAL A 242 -1.90 -13.29 18.77
N THR A 243 -2.47 -13.95 19.78
CA THR A 243 -2.67 -13.35 21.10
C THR A 243 -1.36 -13.07 21.82
N GLY A 244 -0.35 -13.92 21.63
CA GLY A 244 1.00 -13.72 22.16
C GLY A 244 1.69 -12.51 21.56
N LEU A 245 1.67 -12.34 20.22
CA LEU A 245 2.24 -11.20 19.52
C LEU A 245 1.55 -9.87 19.90
N LEU A 246 0.26 -9.91 20.23
CA LEU A 246 -0.56 -8.76 20.63
C LEU A 246 -0.57 -8.50 22.14
N ARG A 247 0.45 -8.99 22.88
CA ARG A 247 0.67 -8.59 24.27
C ARG A 247 1.16 -7.14 24.36
N LYS A 248 0.59 -6.36 25.31
CA LYS A 248 0.91 -4.95 25.44
C LYS A 248 2.38 -4.72 25.78
N GLU A 249 2.94 -5.55 26.66
CA GLU A 249 4.35 -5.47 27.03
C GLU A 249 5.24 -6.11 25.99
N PRO A 250 6.21 -5.39 25.40
CA PRO A 250 7.06 -5.91 24.31
C PRO A 250 7.85 -7.17 24.70
N ARG A 251 8.27 -7.25 25.96
CA ARG A 251 9.06 -8.39 26.47
C ARG A 251 8.28 -9.70 26.64
N GLU A 252 6.95 -9.61 26.67
CA GLU A 252 6.06 -10.77 26.78
C GLU A 252 5.70 -11.36 25.41
N ARG A 253 6.06 -10.71 24.32
CA ARG A 253 5.79 -11.19 22.96
C ARG A 253 6.72 -12.36 22.63
N PRO A 254 6.21 -13.42 21.94
CA PRO A 254 7.07 -14.50 21.49
C PRO A 254 8.12 -13.98 20.52
N GLY A 255 9.34 -14.49 20.66
CA GLY A 255 10.42 -14.19 19.73
C GLY A 255 10.21 -14.83 18.36
N ARG A 256 10.92 -14.33 17.35
CA ARG A 256 10.83 -14.78 15.96
C ARG A 256 10.95 -16.31 15.77
N PRO A 257 11.88 -17.03 16.44
CA PRO A 257 11.98 -18.49 16.30
C PRO A 257 10.68 -19.19 16.72
N VAL A 258 10.09 -18.80 17.85
CA VAL A 258 8.83 -19.38 18.35
C VAL A 258 7.67 -19.13 17.38
N VAL A 259 7.61 -17.90 16.82
CA VAL A 259 6.60 -17.55 15.82
C VAL A 259 6.77 -18.41 14.57
N ARG A 260 7.99 -18.56 14.08
CA ARG A 260 8.34 -19.38 12.92
C ARG A 260 7.91 -20.84 13.11
N ASP A 261 8.22 -21.43 14.25
CA ASP A 261 7.87 -22.81 14.55
C ASP A 261 6.35 -23.04 14.52
N VAL A 262 5.58 -22.12 15.10
CA VAL A 262 4.10 -22.21 15.07
C VAL A 262 3.56 -22.10 13.66
N LEU A 263 4.01 -21.11 12.89
CA LEU A 263 3.56 -20.88 11.51
C LEU A 263 3.90 -22.09 10.62
N THR A 264 5.12 -22.61 10.72
CA THR A 264 5.57 -23.78 9.96
C THR A 264 4.78 -25.04 10.32
N ARG A 265 4.45 -25.23 11.60
CA ARG A 265 3.61 -26.34 12.04
C ARG A 265 2.22 -26.26 11.42
N VAL A 266 1.59 -25.09 11.43
CA VAL A 266 0.26 -24.89 10.83
C VAL A 266 0.28 -25.23 9.34
N LEU A 267 1.34 -24.88 8.62
CA LEU A 267 1.48 -25.25 7.20
C LEU A 267 1.61 -26.76 6.99
N ARG A 268 2.39 -27.45 7.83
CA ARG A 268 2.57 -28.90 7.72
C ARG A 268 1.30 -29.69 8.07
N GLU A 269 0.48 -29.17 8.97
CA GLU A 269 -0.77 -29.79 9.41
C GLU A 269 -1.96 -29.47 8.50
N ALA A 270 -1.81 -28.50 7.55
CA ALA A 270 -2.87 -28.12 6.65
C ALA A 270 -3.11 -29.21 5.58
N PRO A 271 -4.37 -29.55 5.26
CA PRO A 271 -4.68 -30.42 4.14
C PRO A 271 -4.12 -29.82 2.83
N GLY A 272 -3.24 -30.56 2.14
CA GLY A 272 -2.53 -30.06 0.94
C GLY A 272 -1.23 -29.32 1.23
N GLY A 273 -0.59 -29.56 2.39
CA GLY A 273 0.64 -28.91 2.84
C GLY A 273 1.86 -28.99 1.92
N ASP A 274 1.81 -29.79 0.86
CA ASP A 274 2.86 -29.95 -0.15
C ASP A 274 2.64 -29.08 -1.40
N ALA A 275 1.66 -28.14 -1.40
CA ALA A 275 1.49 -27.22 -2.51
C ALA A 275 2.72 -26.32 -2.66
N GLU A 276 3.29 -26.31 -3.86
CA GLU A 276 4.45 -25.51 -4.27
C GLU A 276 4.30 -24.04 -3.87
N PRO A 277 5.40 -23.35 -3.52
CA PRO A 277 5.38 -21.94 -3.06
C PRO A 277 4.69 -20.95 -4.03
N GLY A 278 4.50 -21.35 -5.29
CA GLY A 278 3.92 -20.50 -6.36
C GLY A 278 2.39 -20.40 -6.39
N GLU A 279 1.65 -21.32 -5.72
CA GLU A 279 0.17 -21.33 -5.80
C GLU A 279 -0.51 -20.56 -4.63
N ALA A 280 0.26 -20.03 -3.69
CA ALA A 280 -0.27 -19.57 -2.41
C ALA A 280 -1.14 -18.30 -2.49
N TYR A 281 -0.97 -17.46 -3.50
CA TYR A 281 -1.60 -16.15 -3.55
C TYR A 281 -2.61 -15.95 -4.68
N ALA A 282 -2.76 -16.94 -5.58
CA ALA A 282 -3.74 -16.87 -6.66
C ALA A 282 -5.17 -16.77 -6.11
N PRO A 283 -5.98 -15.80 -6.52
CA PRO A 283 -7.38 -15.74 -6.15
C PRO A 283 -8.13 -16.92 -6.76
N ALA A 284 -8.88 -17.66 -5.96
CA ALA A 284 -9.80 -18.65 -6.45
C ALA A 284 -10.93 -17.94 -7.23
N GLY A 285 -10.78 -17.79 -8.55
CA GLY A 285 -11.82 -17.31 -9.42
C GLY A 285 -11.51 -16.02 -10.18
N ARG A 286 -11.38 -16.20 -11.47
CA ARG A 286 -11.47 -15.24 -12.60
C ARG A 286 -10.83 -13.86 -12.39
N GLY A 287 -9.55 -13.80 -12.72
CA GLY A 287 -8.85 -12.55 -12.97
C GLY A 287 -9.58 -11.70 -14.03
N ARG A 288 -10.07 -10.58 -13.60
CA ARG A 288 -10.35 -9.46 -14.49
C ARG A 288 -8.97 -8.98 -14.97
N LYS A 289 -8.50 -9.54 -16.09
CA LYS A 289 -7.35 -8.96 -16.81
C LYS A 289 -7.70 -7.49 -17.04
N ARG A 290 -7.12 -6.60 -16.26
CA ARG A 290 -7.13 -5.17 -16.53
C ARG A 290 -6.47 -5.00 -17.90
N LYS A 291 -7.29 -4.84 -18.94
CA LYS A 291 -6.79 -4.55 -20.29
C LYS A 291 -5.96 -3.29 -20.18
N ARG A 292 -4.65 -3.42 -20.39
CA ARG A 292 -3.77 -2.30 -20.68
C ARG A 292 -4.41 -1.53 -21.82
N LYS A 293 -4.98 -0.37 -21.56
CA LYS A 293 -5.27 0.61 -22.60
C LYS A 293 -3.91 1.15 -23.02
N GLY A 294 -3.28 0.48 -23.97
CA GLY A 294 -2.16 1.03 -24.68
C GLY A 294 -2.66 2.29 -25.36
N VAL A 295 -2.15 3.44 -24.94
CA VAL A 295 -2.24 4.67 -25.72
C VAL A 295 -1.37 4.43 -26.93
N LEU A 296 -1.99 4.05 -28.05
CA LEU A 296 -1.39 4.13 -29.38
C LEU A 296 -1.15 5.62 -29.65
N VAL A 297 0.09 6.03 -29.54
CA VAL A 297 0.57 7.29 -30.13
C VAL A 297 0.52 7.08 -31.65
N GLY A 298 -0.60 7.44 -32.24
CA GLY A 298 -0.76 7.53 -33.67
C GLY A 298 -0.04 8.77 -34.18
N THR A 299 1.04 8.57 -34.92
CA THR A 299 1.62 9.58 -35.81
C THR A 299 0.59 10.00 -36.85
N PRO A 300 0.36 11.27 -37.09
CA PRO A 300 -0.48 11.71 -38.19
C PRO A 300 0.32 11.63 -39.48
N LEU A 301 0.01 10.66 -40.35
CA LEU A 301 0.40 10.71 -41.73
C LEU A 301 -0.73 11.37 -42.53
N ALA A 302 -0.48 12.59 -42.96
CA ALA A 302 -1.34 13.32 -43.86
C ALA A 302 -1.39 12.63 -45.21
N VAL A 303 -2.58 12.28 -45.71
CA VAL A 303 -2.82 12.12 -47.14
C VAL A 303 -4.09 12.88 -47.48
N LEU A 304 -3.86 13.98 -48.24
CA LEU A 304 -4.86 14.75 -48.98
C LEU A 304 -5.45 13.84 -50.09
N THR A 305 -6.77 13.76 -50.17
CA THR A 305 -7.44 13.56 -51.47
C THR A 305 -8.72 14.38 -51.50
N VAL A 306 -8.68 15.35 -52.42
CA VAL A 306 -9.76 16.18 -52.92
C VAL A 306 -10.66 15.34 -53.79
N THR A 307 -11.97 15.37 -53.58
CA THR A 307 -12.92 15.21 -54.69
C THR A 307 -14.17 16.04 -54.39
N ALA A 308 -14.39 16.97 -55.31
CA ALA A 308 -15.56 17.81 -55.43
C ALA A 308 -16.72 17.01 -56.05
N ALA A 309 -17.92 17.27 -55.57
CA ALA A 309 -19.13 17.10 -56.40
C ALA A 309 -20.17 18.12 -56.00
N VAL A 310 -20.39 18.97 -56.95
CA VAL A 310 -21.45 19.97 -57.10
C VAL A 310 -22.73 19.22 -57.47
N VAL A 311 -23.88 19.57 -56.90
CA VAL A 311 -25.16 19.68 -57.63
C VAL A 311 -26.07 20.69 -56.92
N ALA A 312 -26.57 21.59 -57.76
CA ALA A 312 -27.43 22.73 -57.50
C ALA A 312 -28.91 22.38 -57.61
N ALA A 313 -29.66 23.40 -57.37
CA ALA A 313 -31.05 23.65 -57.76
C ALA A 313 -32.13 23.37 -56.69
N ALA A 314 -33.11 24.12 -56.50
CA ALA A 314 -33.58 25.38 -57.06
C ALA A 314 -34.84 25.77 -56.31
N THR A 315 -35.04 27.06 -56.16
CA THR A 315 -36.30 27.79 -56.28
C THR A 315 -37.44 27.61 -55.30
N GLY A 316 -37.91 28.73 -54.79
CA GLY A 316 -39.27 28.92 -54.32
C GLY A 316 -39.49 30.00 -53.26
N LEU A 317 -39.43 31.29 -53.68
CA LEU A 317 -40.19 32.38 -53.10
C LEU A 317 -41.59 32.34 -53.78
N PRO A 318 -42.69 32.91 -53.26
CA PRO A 318 -42.77 34.26 -52.78
C PRO A 318 -43.71 34.53 -51.58
N ASP A 319 -43.51 35.65 -50.95
CA ASP A 319 -44.37 36.84 -50.93
C ASP A 319 -45.55 36.87 -49.95
N GLY A 320 -45.70 38.02 -49.31
CA GLY A 320 -47.00 38.57 -48.95
C GLY A 320 -47.22 38.88 -47.48
N GLY A 321 -47.11 40.17 -47.15
CA GLY A 321 -48.15 40.92 -46.51
C GLY A 321 -48.14 41.02 -44.99
N ASP A 322 -47.66 42.00 -44.48
CA ASP A 322 -48.32 43.27 -44.10
C ASP A 322 -49.16 43.24 -42.81
N ASP A 323 -48.86 44.21 -42.04
CA ASP A 323 -49.70 45.10 -41.23
C ASP A 323 -49.89 44.88 -39.71
N ARG A 324 -49.39 45.91 -39.04
CA ARG A 324 -50.01 46.75 -37.98
C ARG A 324 -50.16 46.22 -36.58
N ALA A 325 -49.42 46.88 -35.75
CA ALA A 325 -49.84 47.98 -34.86
C ALA A 325 -50.47 47.62 -33.53
N GLY A 326 -49.95 48.16 -32.51
CA GLY A 326 -50.71 48.82 -31.48
C GLY A 326 -50.76 48.18 -30.09
N GLY A 327 -50.21 48.91 -29.17
CA GLY A 327 -50.52 48.77 -27.77
C GLY A 327 -49.30 48.78 -26.87
#